data_526624c9ab3044670721a31196eaf8c9
#
_entry.id   526624c9ab3044670721a31196eaf8c9
#
_cell.length_a   1.000
_cell.length_b   1.000
_cell.length_c   1.000
_cell.angle_alpha   90.00
_cell.angle_beta   90.00
_cell.angle_gamma   90.00
#
_symmetry.space_group_name_H-M   'P 1'
#
loop_
_entity.id
_entity.type
_entity.pdbx_description
1 polymer ?
#
loop_
_entity_poly.entity_id
_entity_poly.type
_entity_poly.pdbx_seq_one_letter_code
_entity_poly.pdbx_strand_id
1 'polypeptide(L)'
;DLPWHGLGVKVSNELTPAMMMEKAGLNWSVEKKDMKVIDGMKSITIPGRKALIRSSDNKFLDVVGDDWHPIQNAEVFDFFTEFVMAGDMEMHTAGSLRGGQIIWALAKVKESFDVFGDDRVDAYMLLSSPHQYGKSMDVRFTPIRVVCNNTLTMSLAQESKRSVKVRHRTAFDPDSVKETLGIAHEKFAKYKDMAQFLGSKKFSVDNLINYYNDLFPTTSRKEEQKVKPVAGYKDLSRAAQMCYDALEVQPGAELSLIHI
;
A
#
# COMPACT_ATOMS: atom_id res chain seq x y z
N ASP A 1 8.87 15.23 -5.02
CA ASP A 1 7.87 14.64 -5.92
C ASP A 1 6.72 14.05 -5.11
N LEU A 2 5.50 14.17 -5.65
CA LEU A 2 4.32 13.58 -5.00
C LEU A 2 4.38 12.06 -5.13
N PRO A 3 4.37 11.30 -4.01
CA PRO A 3 4.15 9.87 -4.08
C PRO A 3 2.82 9.59 -4.78
N TRP A 4 2.74 8.49 -5.52
CA TRP A 4 1.51 8.03 -6.14
C TRP A 4 1.00 8.84 -7.32
N HIS A 5 1.89 9.53 -8.05
CA HIS A 5 1.55 10.31 -9.25
C HIS A 5 0.28 11.15 -9.12
N GLY A 6 0.14 11.85 -7.99
CA GLY A 6 -0.99 12.76 -7.76
C GLY A 6 -2.29 12.07 -7.32
N LEU A 7 -2.27 10.81 -6.92
CA LEU A 7 -3.48 10.14 -6.38
C LEU A 7 -3.89 10.63 -5.00
N GLY A 8 -3.07 11.38 -4.32
CA GLY A 8 -3.37 11.95 -3.01
C GLY A 8 -3.11 13.44 -2.97
N VAL A 9 -3.49 14.06 -1.88
CA VAL A 9 -3.19 15.46 -1.59
C VAL A 9 -1.90 15.52 -0.78
N LYS A 10 -0.87 16.18 -1.32
CA LYS A 10 0.34 16.51 -0.55
C LYS A 10 0.05 17.71 0.34
N VAL A 11 0.53 17.65 1.55
CA VAL A 11 0.33 18.70 2.55
C VAL A 11 1.66 19.14 3.13
N SER A 12 1.68 20.36 3.69
CA SER A 12 2.85 20.89 4.40
C SER A 12 3.11 20.09 5.67
N ASN A 13 4.35 19.97 6.10
CA ASN A 13 4.86 19.12 7.19
C ASN A 13 4.28 19.45 8.60
N GLU A 14 3.41 20.45 8.70
CA GLU A 14 2.85 20.91 9.98
C GLU A 14 1.38 20.50 10.20
N LEU A 15 0.84 19.64 9.33
CA LEU A 15 -0.58 19.29 9.42
C LEU A 15 -0.85 18.16 10.40
N THR A 16 -1.84 18.39 11.25
CA THR A 16 -2.40 17.31 12.09
C THR A 16 -3.11 16.27 11.21
N PRO A 17 -3.25 15.02 11.67
CA PRO A 17 -4.00 14.00 10.94
C PRO A 17 -5.43 14.43 10.59
N ALA A 18 -6.12 15.13 11.49
CA ALA A 18 -7.46 15.65 11.24
C ALA A 18 -7.50 16.68 10.09
N MET A 19 -6.54 17.61 10.06
CA MET A 19 -6.42 18.57 8.96
C MET A 19 -6.07 17.89 7.63
N MET A 20 -5.28 16.82 7.68
CA MET A 20 -4.97 15.99 6.51
C MET A 20 -6.25 15.34 5.98
N MET A 21 -7.06 14.75 6.85
CA MET A 21 -8.33 14.11 6.49
C MET A 21 -9.24 15.11 5.76
N GLU A 22 -9.38 16.32 6.30
CA GLU A 22 -10.20 17.38 5.70
C GLU A 22 -9.67 17.79 4.33
N LYS A 23 -8.37 18.11 4.22
CA LYS A 23 -7.74 18.50 2.95
C LYS A 23 -7.81 17.43 1.87
N ALA A 24 -7.76 16.16 2.27
CA ALA A 24 -7.93 15.03 1.36
C ALA A 24 -9.40 14.77 0.97
N GLY A 25 -10.35 15.56 1.48
CA GLY A 25 -11.79 15.39 1.21
C GLY A 25 -12.34 14.09 1.81
N LEU A 26 -11.80 13.65 2.95
CA LEU A 26 -12.17 12.39 3.61
C LEU A 26 -12.98 12.62 4.90
N ASN A 27 -13.45 13.83 5.15
CA ASN A 27 -14.24 14.22 6.32
C ASN A 27 -15.72 13.78 6.23
N TRP A 28 -15.94 12.58 5.74
CA TRP A 28 -17.26 11.94 5.67
C TRP A 28 -17.26 10.63 6.46
N SER A 29 -18.43 10.20 6.88
CA SER A 29 -18.65 8.94 7.59
C SER A 29 -19.29 7.88 6.69
N VAL A 30 -19.17 6.63 7.13
CA VAL A 30 -19.82 5.47 6.51
C VAL A 30 -21.03 5.06 7.36
N GLU A 31 -22.20 5.12 6.76
CA GLU A 31 -23.47 4.77 7.40
C GLU A 31 -23.94 3.41 6.94
N LYS A 32 -24.48 2.61 7.87
CA LYS A 32 -25.22 1.38 7.54
C LYS A 32 -26.69 1.69 7.39
N LYS A 33 -27.27 1.46 6.21
CA LYS A 33 -28.69 1.67 5.93
C LYS A 33 -29.37 0.35 5.57
N ASP A 34 -30.64 0.22 5.97
CA ASP A 34 -31.45 -0.94 5.61
C ASP A 34 -31.61 -1.06 4.09
N MET A 35 -31.49 -2.26 3.60
CA MET A 35 -31.80 -2.55 2.21
C MET A 35 -33.25 -2.97 2.06
N LYS A 36 -33.90 -2.42 1.05
CA LYS A 36 -35.32 -2.72 0.75
C LYS A 36 -35.49 -3.07 -0.72
N VAL A 37 -36.34 -4.05 -0.96
CA VAL A 37 -36.85 -4.33 -2.30
C VAL A 37 -38.21 -3.67 -2.42
N ILE A 38 -38.42 -2.95 -3.52
CA ILE A 38 -39.71 -2.34 -3.85
C ILE A 38 -40.34 -3.23 -4.91
N ASP A 39 -41.51 -3.80 -4.58
CA ASP A 39 -42.36 -4.59 -5.46
C ASP A 39 -43.76 -3.94 -5.55
N GLY A 40 -43.94 -3.18 -6.61
CA GLY A 40 -45.10 -2.32 -6.77
C GLY A 40 -45.20 -1.29 -5.64
N MET A 41 -46.26 -1.32 -4.85
CA MET A 41 -46.46 -0.45 -3.66
C MET A 41 -45.95 -1.07 -2.35
N LYS A 42 -45.38 -2.28 -2.40
CA LYS A 42 -44.85 -2.97 -1.21
C LYS A 42 -43.37 -2.71 -1.06
N SER A 43 -42.92 -2.44 0.15
CA SER A 43 -41.52 -2.32 0.51
C SER A 43 -41.14 -3.45 1.47
N ILE A 44 -40.19 -4.30 1.08
CA ILE A 44 -39.74 -5.47 1.83
C ILE A 44 -38.32 -5.21 2.26
N THR A 45 -38.06 -5.19 3.57
CA THR A 45 -36.66 -5.08 4.09
C THR A 45 -35.95 -6.41 3.93
N ILE A 46 -34.71 -6.37 3.42
CA ILE A 46 -33.84 -7.53 3.30
C ILE A 46 -33.18 -7.78 4.66
N PRO A 47 -33.46 -8.90 5.34
CA PRO A 47 -32.88 -9.18 6.64
C PRO A 47 -31.39 -9.55 6.52
N GLY A 48 -30.60 -9.21 7.55
CA GLY A 48 -29.18 -9.59 7.65
C GLY A 48 -28.24 -8.90 6.66
N ARG A 49 -28.75 -7.87 5.94
CA ARG A 49 -27.96 -7.11 4.96
C ARG A 49 -28.16 -5.61 5.13
N LYS A 50 -27.06 -4.88 5.05
CA LYS A 50 -27.01 -3.41 5.11
C LYS A 50 -26.25 -2.85 3.94
N ALA A 51 -26.69 -1.74 3.40
CA ALA A 51 -25.95 -0.95 2.45
C ALA A 51 -24.97 -0.03 3.21
N LEU A 52 -23.73 0.02 2.79
CA LEU A 52 -22.79 1.04 3.22
C LEU A 52 -22.95 2.28 2.34
N ILE A 53 -23.22 3.39 2.97
CA ILE A 53 -23.51 4.66 2.31
C ILE A 53 -22.55 5.72 2.83
N ARG A 54 -21.95 6.47 1.92
CA ARG A 54 -21.11 7.64 2.24
C ARG A 54 -22.01 8.81 2.62
N SER A 55 -21.78 9.42 3.80
CA SER A 55 -22.65 10.47 4.36
C SER A 55 -22.67 11.77 3.54
N SER A 56 -21.56 12.10 2.85
CA SER A 56 -21.43 13.38 2.16
C SER A 56 -22.30 13.54 0.91
N ASP A 57 -22.59 12.45 0.21
CA ASP A 57 -23.30 12.47 -1.08
C ASP A 57 -24.26 11.29 -1.29
N ASN A 58 -24.50 10.50 -0.25
CA ASN A 58 -25.30 9.27 -0.27
C ASN A 58 -24.79 8.23 -1.27
N LYS A 59 -23.51 8.27 -1.63
CA LYS A 59 -22.94 7.29 -2.54
C LYS A 59 -22.92 5.90 -1.92
N PHE A 60 -23.42 4.93 -2.66
CA PHE A 60 -23.34 3.52 -2.33
C PHE A 60 -21.88 3.04 -2.40
N LEU A 61 -21.40 2.36 -1.35
CA LEU A 61 -20.05 1.80 -1.28
C LEU A 61 -20.07 0.28 -1.44
N ASP A 62 -20.84 -0.44 -0.60
CA ASP A 62 -20.94 -1.90 -0.65
C ASP A 62 -22.12 -2.44 0.14
N VAL A 63 -22.32 -3.77 0.12
CA VAL A 63 -23.29 -4.49 0.94
C VAL A 63 -22.58 -5.36 1.96
N VAL A 64 -22.95 -5.24 3.22
CA VAL A 64 -22.35 -5.96 4.35
C VAL A 64 -23.39 -6.69 5.20
N GLY A 65 -22.95 -7.54 6.11
CA GLY A 65 -23.78 -8.14 7.13
C GLY A 65 -24.07 -7.20 8.31
N ASP A 66 -25.03 -7.57 9.16
CA ASP A 66 -25.37 -6.79 10.35
C ASP A 66 -24.22 -6.69 11.36
N ASP A 67 -23.38 -7.71 11.42
CA ASP A 67 -22.22 -7.82 12.31
C ASP A 67 -20.97 -7.08 11.80
N TRP A 68 -21.06 -6.45 10.63
CA TRP A 68 -19.97 -5.67 10.08
C TRP A 68 -19.95 -4.25 10.66
N HIS A 69 -18.80 -3.79 11.14
CA HIS A 69 -18.63 -2.47 11.73
C HIS A 69 -17.73 -1.62 10.82
N PRO A 70 -18.21 -0.46 10.34
CA PRO A 70 -17.36 0.45 9.59
C PRO A 70 -16.30 1.04 10.52
N ILE A 71 -15.04 0.90 10.17
CA ILE A 71 -13.97 1.72 10.75
C ILE A 71 -14.09 3.08 10.06
N GLN A 72 -14.39 4.12 10.83
CA GLN A 72 -14.60 5.46 10.29
C GLN A 72 -13.31 6.10 9.83
N ASN A 73 -13.40 7.01 8.85
CA ASN A 73 -12.24 7.74 8.38
C ASN A 73 -11.55 8.50 9.53
N ALA A 74 -12.33 9.08 10.43
CA ALA A 74 -11.79 9.78 11.59
C ALA A 74 -10.93 8.87 12.48
N GLU A 75 -11.36 7.64 12.74
CA GLU A 75 -10.60 6.65 13.53
C GLU A 75 -9.28 6.28 12.85
N VAL A 76 -9.29 6.19 11.50
CA VAL A 76 -8.08 5.91 10.70
C VAL A 76 -7.05 7.03 10.85
N PHE A 77 -7.48 8.28 10.81
CA PHE A 77 -6.59 9.42 10.95
C PHE A 77 -6.16 9.66 12.39
N ASP A 78 -7.05 9.43 13.35
CA ASP A 78 -6.74 9.54 14.78
C ASP A 78 -5.63 8.56 15.20
N PHE A 79 -5.56 7.39 14.58
CA PHE A 79 -4.47 6.44 14.78
C PHE A 79 -3.07 7.07 14.62
N PHE A 80 -2.90 8.04 13.71
CA PHE A 80 -1.62 8.70 13.50
C PHE A 80 -1.33 9.81 14.51
N THR A 81 -2.35 10.28 15.26
CA THR A 81 -2.25 11.49 16.10
C THR A 81 -1.12 11.39 17.11
N GLU A 82 -1.00 10.27 17.82
CA GLU A 82 0.06 10.11 18.83
C GLU A 82 1.46 10.11 18.21
N PHE A 83 1.65 9.43 17.08
CA PHE A 83 2.94 9.38 16.39
C PHE A 83 3.35 10.74 15.83
N VAL A 84 2.39 11.50 15.33
CA VAL A 84 2.66 12.86 14.81
C VAL A 84 2.95 13.82 15.96
N MET A 85 2.20 13.74 17.07
CA MET A 85 2.44 14.57 18.25
C MET A 85 3.75 14.22 18.97
N ALA A 86 4.13 12.96 19.04
CA ALA A 86 5.44 12.52 19.53
C ALA A 86 6.58 12.97 18.60
N GLY A 87 6.24 13.36 17.39
CA GLY A 87 7.20 13.79 16.39
C GLY A 87 7.93 12.62 15.72
N ASP A 88 7.42 11.40 15.80
CA ASP A 88 8.00 10.21 15.18
C ASP A 88 7.61 10.08 13.71
N MET A 89 6.51 10.70 13.33
CA MET A 89 5.98 10.68 11.95
C MET A 89 5.47 12.05 11.51
N GLU A 90 5.44 12.23 10.21
CA GLU A 90 4.82 13.39 9.55
C GLU A 90 3.80 12.90 8.53
N MET A 91 2.58 13.48 8.54
CA MET A 91 1.60 13.15 7.52
C MET A 91 2.12 13.57 6.14
N HIS A 92 2.06 12.66 5.18
CA HIS A 92 2.63 12.89 3.85
C HIS A 92 1.58 13.02 2.76
N THR A 93 0.75 12.00 2.56
CA THR A 93 -0.35 12.01 1.60
C THR A 93 -1.52 11.20 2.11
N ALA A 94 -2.72 11.53 1.66
CA ALA A 94 -3.92 10.75 1.90
C ALA A 94 -4.90 10.88 0.73
N GLY A 95 -5.82 9.95 0.61
CA GLY A 95 -6.81 9.97 -0.44
C GLY A 95 -7.77 8.78 -0.41
N SER A 96 -8.58 8.69 -1.44
CA SER A 96 -9.47 7.55 -1.65
C SER A 96 -9.35 6.96 -3.05
N LEU A 97 -9.65 5.68 -3.14
CA LEU A 97 -9.71 4.94 -4.38
C LEU A 97 -11.12 4.41 -4.63
N ARG A 98 -11.41 4.10 -5.89
CA ARG A 98 -12.69 3.52 -6.31
C ARG A 98 -13.90 4.31 -5.80
N GLY A 99 -13.78 5.64 -5.81
CA GLY A 99 -14.86 6.52 -5.40
C GLY A 99 -15.21 6.47 -3.92
N GLY A 100 -14.23 6.23 -3.04
CA GLY A 100 -14.40 6.19 -1.60
C GLY A 100 -14.53 4.78 -1.00
N GLN A 101 -14.52 3.73 -1.82
CA GLN A 101 -14.56 2.35 -1.31
C GLN A 101 -13.29 1.96 -0.54
N ILE A 102 -12.18 2.61 -0.81
CA ILE A 102 -10.92 2.41 -0.09
C ILE A 102 -10.39 3.78 0.24
N ILE A 103 -10.16 4.04 1.51
CA ILE A 103 -9.38 5.21 1.94
C ILE A 103 -7.97 4.77 2.31
N TRP A 104 -7.03 5.68 2.19
CA TRP A 104 -5.65 5.44 2.57
C TRP A 104 -4.99 6.71 3.11
N ALA A 105 -4.04 6.53 3.99
CA ALA A 105 -3.19 7.58 4.53
C ALA A 105 -1.75 7.09 4.60
N LEU A 106 -0.81 7.97 4.28
CA LEU A 106 0.63 7.72 4.28
C LEU A 106 1.29 8.73 5.22
N ALA A 107 2.01 8.24 6.20
CA ALA A 107 2.85 9.06 7.07
C ALA A 107 4.32 8.69 6.84
N LYS A 108 5.18 9.72 6.76
CA LYS A 108 6.63 9.55 6.70
C LYS A 108 7.15 9.32 8.11
N VAL A 109 7.92 8.25 8.30
CA VAL A 109 8.62 7.98 9.55
C VAL A 109 9.90 8.80 9.55
N LYS A 110 10.29 9.36 10.70
CA LYS A 110 11.53 10.15 10.79
C LYS A 110 12.79 9.33 10.52
N GLU A 111 12.73 8.03 10.77
CA GLU A 111 13.81 7.14 10.47
C GLU A 111 13.96 6.95 8.95
N SER A 112 15.07 7.40 8.44
CA SER A 112 15.52 7.12 7.07
C SER A 112 16.88 6.46 7.15
N PHE A 113 17.27 5.75 6.11
CA PHE A 113 18.62 5.21 6.01
C PHE A 113 19.17 5.39 4.60
N ASP A 114 20.48 5.54 4.53
CA ASP A 114 21.19 5.60 3.26
C ASP A 114 21.63 4.18 2.89
N VAL A 115 21.38 3.80 1.64
CA VAL A 115 21.82 2.49 1.12
C VAL A 115 23.27 2.59 0.67
N PHE A 116 23.56 3.56 -0.21
CA PHE A 116 24.92 3.91 -0.66
C PHE A 116 24.99 5.39 -1.01
N GLY A 117 26.03 6.08 -0.51
CA GLY A 117 26.25 7.48 -0.81
C GLY A 117 25.01 8.33 -0.51
N ASP A 118 24.51 9.04 -1.52
CA ASP A 118 23.34 9.91 -1.40
C ASP A 118 22.02 9.17 -1.66
N ASP A 119 22.05 7.83 -1.70
CA ASP A 119 20.87 7.00 -1.96
C ASP A 119 20.02 6.78 -0.71
N ARG A 120 19.24 7.79 -0.37
CA ARG A 120 18.39 7.80 0.81
C ARG A 120 17.09 7.06 0.58
N VAL A 121 16.78 6.13 1.47
CA VAL A 121 15.50 5.45 1.55
C VAL A 121 14.67 5.99 2.72
N ASP A 122 13.57 6.64 2.40
CA ASP A 122 12.60 7.09 3.38
C ASP A 122 11.66 5.95 3.76
N ALA A 123 11.36 5.82 5.04
CA ALA A 123 10.37 4.89 5.55
C ALA A 123 9.00 5.57 5.64
N TYR A 124 7.97 4.84 5.28
CA TYR A 124 6.59 5.30 5.39
C TYR A 124 5.72 4.26 6.07
N MET A 125 4.74 4.73 6.82
CA MET A 125 3.63 3.92 7.29
C MET A 125 2.43 4.18 6.39
N LEU A 126 1.95 3.12 5.74
CA LEU A 126 0.73 3.13 4.94
C LEU A 126 -0.40 2.49 5.75
N LEU A 127 -1.50 3.20 5.91
CA LEU A 127 -2.75 2.66 6.41
C LEU A 127 -3.78 2.69 5.28
N SER A 128 -4.42 1.56 5.04
CA SER A 128 -5.48 1.40 4.04
C SER A 128 -6.72 0.81 4.70
N SER A 129 -7.86 1.51 4.64
CA SER A 129 -9.13 1.07 5.19
C SER A 129 -10.19 0.92 4.10
N PRO A 130 -10.51 -0.31 3.70
CA PRO A 130 -11.56 -0.56 2.72
C PRO A 130 -12.94 -0.59 3.38
N HIS A 131 -13.89 0.14 2.82
CA HIS A 131 -15.32 0.08 3.16
C HIS A 131 -16.03 -0.96 2.29
N GLN A 132 -15.50 -2.19 2.33
CA GLN A 132 -15.95 -3.29 1.47
C GLN A 132 -16.04 -4.60 2.24
N TYR A 133 -17.05 -5.42 1.91
CA TYR A 133 -17.21 -6.75 2.47
C TYR A 133 -15.99 -7.64 2.16
N GLY A 134 -15.61 -8.46 3.13
CA GLY A 134 -14.50 -9.41 2.98
C GLY A 134 -13.11 -8.78 2.92
N LYS A 135 -12.99 -7.46 3.08
CA LYS A 135 -11.71 -6.76 3.18
C LYS A 135 -11.42 -6.40 4.64
N SER A 136 -10.14 -6.22 4.95
CA SER A 136 -9.67 -5.79 6.27
C SER A 136 -8.89 -4.49 6.13
N MET A 137 -8.91 -3.67 7.16
CA MET A 137 -7.94 -2.57 7.26
C MET A 137 -6.54 -3.16 7.31
N ASP A 138 -5.62 -2.52 6.65
CA ASP A 138 -4.22 -2.94 6.55
C ASP A 138 -3.30 -1.79 6.95
N VAL A 139 -2.42 -2.05 7.90
CA VAL A 139 -1.38 -1.11 8.33
C VAL A 139 -0.03 -1.76 8.08
N ARG A 140 0.85 -1.06 7.36
CA ARG A 140 2.17 -1.59 7.00
C ARG A 140 3.23 -0.52 6.90
N PHE A 141 4.47 -0.90 7.18
CA PHE A 141 5.63 -0.14 6.77
C PHE A 141 5.98 -0.43 5.31
N THR A 142 6.33 0.61 4.58
CA THR A 142 6.78 0.50 3.20
C THR A 142 7.96 1.46 2.97
N PRO A 143 9.09 0.97 2.46
CA PRO A 143 10.14 1.83 1.97
C PRO A 143 9.72 2.32 0.58
N ILE A 144 9.42 3.62 0.46
CA ILE A 144 9.04 4.19 -0.83
C ILE A 144 10.20 5.02 -1.34
N ARG A 145 10.77 4.63 -2.44
CA ARG A 145 11.77 5.42 -3.15
C ARG A 145 11.16 6.14 -4.34
N VAL A 146 10.34 5.49 -5.11
CA VAL A 146 9.66 6.05 -6.28
C VAL A 146 8.23 5.59 -6.27
N VAL A 147 7.32 6.43 -6.68
CA VAL A 147 5.91 6.22 -6.49
C VAL A 147 5.19 6.24 -7.81
N CYS A 148 4.65 5.11 -8.18
CA CYS A 148 3.68 5.01 -9.25
C CYS A 148 2.42 4.30 -8.75
N ASN A 149 1.33 4.46 -9.49
CA ASN A 149 0.04 3.83 -9.19
C ASN A 149 0.16 2.30 -9.01
N ASN A 150 1.09 1.69 -9.75
CA ASN A 150 1.37 0.27 -9.67
C ASN A 150 1.96 -0.15 -8.33
N THR A 151 2.80 0.70 -7.70
CA THR A 151 3.42 0.36 -6.40
C THR A 151 2.41 0.37 -5.25
N LEU A 152 1.33 1.19 -5.28
CA LEU A 152 0.25 1.07 -4.30
C LEU A 152 -0.46 -0.28 -4.46
N THR A 153 -0.84 -0.63 -5.68
CA THR A 153 -1.50 -1.89 -5.98
C THR A 153 -0.60 -3.08 -5.62
N MET A 154 0.69 -3.01 -5.94
CA MET A 154 1.67 -4.03 -5.56
C MET A 154 1.88 -4.09 -4.04
N SER A 155 1.99 -2.96 -3.35
CA SER A 155 2.11 -2.92 -1.90
C SER A 155 0.88 -3.49 -1.21
N LEU A 156 -0.31 -3.27 -1.76
CA LEU A 156 -1.56 -3.82 -1.24
C LEU A 156 -1.79 -5.29 -1.66
N ALA A 157 -1.26 -5.71 -2.80
CA ALA A 157 -1.39 -7.07 -3.32
C ALA A 157 -0.37 -8.05 -2.73
N GLN A 158 0.79 -7.57 -2.30
CA GLN A 158 1.74 -8.45 -1.61
C GLN A 158 1.12 -8.91 -0.29
N GLU A 159 0.94 -10.22 -0.14
CA GLU A 159 0.71 -10.86 1.16
C GLU A 159 1.94 -10.60 2.04
N SER A 160 2.00 -9.43 2.62
CA SER A 160 3.16 -9.08 3.38
C SER A 160 3.02 -9.68 4.77
N LYS A 161 3.97 -10.53 5.13
CA LYS A 161 4.30 -10.87 6.52
C LYS A 161 4.63 -9.61 7.37
N ARG A 162 4.47 -8.42 6.80
CA ARG A 162 4.84 -7.09 7.32
C ARG A 162 3.64 -6.17 7.50
N SER A 163 2.42 -6.69 7.49
CA SER A 163 1.21 -5.90 7.69
C SER A 163 0.39 -6.40 8.86
N VAL A 164 -0.24 -5.46 9.55
CA VAL A 164 -1.27 -5.73 10.55
C VAL A 164 -2.62 -5.61 9.87
N LYS A 165 -3.42 -6.67 9.94
CA LYS A 165 -4.77 -6.69 9.38
C LYS A 165 -5.80 -6.62 10.48
N VAL A 166 -6.63 -5.58 10.46
CA VAL A 166 -7.74 -5.42 11.40
C VAL A 166 -9.06 -5.73 10.68
N ARG A 167 -9.81 -6.66 11.24
CA ARG A 167 -11.09 -7.09 10.66
C ARG A 167 -12.21 -6.16 11.11
N HIS A 168 -13.14 -5.85 10.22
CA HIS A 168 -14.33 -5.04 10.52
C HIS A 168 -15.36 -5.71 11.45
N ARG A 169 -15.11 -6.90 11.92
CA ARG A 169 -15.94 -7.60 12.94
C ARG A 169 -15.42 -7.38 14.37
N THR A 170 -14.25 -6.82 14.50
CA THR A 170 -13.61 -6.48 15.77
C THR A 170 -13.54 -4.98 15.90
N ALA A 171 -13.75 -4.45 17.09
CA ALA A 171 -13.49 -3.03 17.35
C ALA A 171 -12.03 -2.72 16.99
N PHE A 172 -11.81 -1.57 16.41
CA PHE A 172 -10.46 -1.09 16.12
C PHE A 172 -9.76 -0.78 17.45
N ASP A 173 -8.67 -1.47 17.72
CA ASP A 173 -7.81 -1.27 18.88
C ASP A 173 -6.46 -0.71 18.41
N PRO A 174 -6.26 0.62 18.51
CA PRO A 174 -5.02 1.26 18.08
C PRO A 174 -3.78 0.74 18.82
N ASP A 175 -3.90 0.42 20.10
CA ASP A 175 -2.77 0.02 20.93
C ASP A 175 -2.26 -1.38 20.55
N SER A 176 -3.14 -2.32 20.31
CA SER A 176 -2.77 -3.64 19.76
C SER A 176 -2.07 -3.53 18.39
N VAL A 177 -2.51 -2.59 17.55
CA VAL A 177 -1.85 -2.33 16.26
C VAL A 177 -0.46 -1.74 16.46
N LYS A 178 -0.30 -0.79 17.38
CA LYS A 178 1.00 -0.18 17.71
C LYS A 178 1.99 -1.20 18.26
N GLU A 179 1.55 -2.08 19.16
CA GLU A 179 2.38 -3.17 19.69
C GLU A 179 2.86 -4.10 18.57
N THR A 180 1.95 -4.47 17.67
CA THR A 180 2.30 -5.30 16.50
C THR A 180 3.23 -4.57 15.53
N LEU A 181 3.12 -3.26 15.41
CA LEU A 181 4.02 -2.41 14.62
C LEU A 181 5.42 -2.30 15.24
N GLY A 182 5.55 -2.38 16.56
CA GLY A 182 6.85 -2.50 17.22
C GLY A 182 7.66 -3.69 16.69
N ILE A 183 6.99 -4.82 16.41
CA ILE A 183 7.59 -5.96 15.72
C ILE A 183 7.97 -5.61 14.26
N ALA A 184 7.21 -4.75 13.62
CA ALA A 184 7.51 -4.31 12.26
C ALA A 184 8.76 -3.41 12.18
N HIS A 185 9.10 -2.70 13.24
CA HIS A 185 10.32 -1.91 13.35
C HIS A 185 11.58 -2.78 13.26
N GLU A 186 11.60 -3.93 13.93
CA GLU A 186 12.66 -4.92 13.76
C GLU A 186 12.77 -5.43 12.31
N LYS A 187 11.63 -5.59 11.64
CA LYS A 187 11.61 -6.03 10.23
C LYS A 187 12.13 -4.96 9.29
N PHE A 188 11.92 -3.68 9.63
CA PHE A 188 12.49 -2.58 8.86
C PHE A 188 14.01 -2.51 9.00
N ALA A 189 14.55 -2.73 10.19
CA ALA A 189 16.00 -2.87 10.40
C ALA A 189 16.57 -4.02 9.55
N LYS A 190 15.92 -5.19 9.55
CA LYS A 190 16.33 -6.32 8.69
C LYS A 190 16.22 -6.00 7.19
N TYR A 191 15.26 -5.19 6.79
CA TYR A 191 15.17 -4.72 5.40
C TYR A 191 16.34 -3.84 5.04
N LYS A 192 16.71 -2.90 5.92
CA LYS A 192 17.89 -2.04 5.77
C LYS A 192 19.16 -2.87 5.57
N ASP A 193 19.38 -3.83 6.47
CA ASP A 193 20.57 -4.71 6.41
C ASP A 193 20.60 -5.50 5.10
N MET A 194 19.45 -6.03 4.68
CA MET A 194 19.36 -6.77 3.41
C MET A 194 19.56 -5.86 2.20
N ALA A 195 18.99 -4.64 2.22
CA ALA A 195 19.18 -3.67 1.14
C ALA A 195 20.65 -3.26 1.01
N GLN A 196 21.30 -2.97 2.13
CA GLN A 196 22.74 -2.66 2.15
C GLN A 196 23.58 -3.86 1.69
N PHE A 197 23.25 -5.07 2.13
CA PHE A 197 23.92 -6.29 1.67
C PHE A 197 23.78 -6.48 0.16
N LEU A 198 22.57 -6.39 -0.38
CA LEU A 198 22.33 -6.56 -1.82
C LEU A 198 23.02 -5.48 -2.64
N GLY A 199 22.97 -4.23 -2.18
CA GLY A 199 23.63 -3.14 -2.87
C GLY A 199 25.16 -3.20 -2.81
N SER A 200 25.74 -3.88 -1.81
CA SER A 200 27.19 -4.13 -1.76
C SER A 200 27.69 -5.15 -2.80
N LYS A 201 26.77 -5.90 -3.42
CA LYS A 201 27.09 -6.91 -4.42
C LYS A 201 27.25 -6.29 -5.80
N LYS A 202 28.39 -6.53 -6.43
CA LYS A 202 28.58 -6.17 -7.84
C LYS A 202 27.94 -7.23 -8.72
N PHE A 203 27.06 -6.81 -9.60
CA PHE A 203 26.45 -7.68 -10.61
C PHE A 203 27.09 -7.43 -11.97
N SER A 204 27.37 -8.52 -12.70
CA SER A 204 27.71 -8.43 -14.11
C SER A 204 26.42 -8.35 -14.96
N VAL A 205 26.55 -7.90 -16.20
CA VAL A 205 25.47 -7.93 -17.18
C VAL A 205 24.86 -9.33 -17.32
N ASP A 206 25.69 -10.37 -17.29
CA ASP A 206 25.26 -11.75 -17.38
C ASP A 206 24.42 -12.17 -16.17
N ASN A 207 24.79 -11.72 -14.97
CA ASN A 207 23.98 -11.97 -13.75
C ASN A 207 22.62 -11.29 -13.84
N LEU A 208 22.56 -10.09 -14.38
CA LEU A 208 21.32 -9.34 -14.56
C LEU A 208 20.41 -10.02 -15.60
N ILE A 209 20.96 -10.47 -16.72
CA ILE A 209 20.24 -11.23 -17.74
C ILE A 209 19.66 -12.51 -17.15
N ASN A 210 20.46 -13.28 -16.40
CA ASN A 210 19.97 -14.48 -15.73
C ASN A 210 18.87 -14.19 -14.73
N TYR A 211 19.02 -13.15 -13.93
CA TYR A 211 18.01 -12.71 -12.95
C TYR A 211 16.67 -12.39 -13.62
N TYR A 212 16.68 -11.62 -14.72
CA TYR A 212 15.43 -11.31 -15.42
C TYR A 212 14.84 -12.52 -16.13
N ASN A 213 15.70 -13.45 -16.62
CA ASN A 213 15.18 -14.70 -17.16
C ASN A 213 14.51 -15.58 -16.09
N ASP A 214 15.02 -15.58 -14.86
CA ASP A 214 14.41 -16.31 -13.73
C ASP A 214 13.08 -15.71 -13.32
N LEU A 215 12.99 -14.36 -13.31
CA LEU A 215 11.75 -13.66 -12.98
C LEU A 215 10.67 -13.79 -14.07
N PHE A 216 11.08 -13.73 -15.33
CA PHE A 216 10.19 -13.72 -16.50
C PHE A 216 10.63 -14.76 -17.54
N PRO A 217 10.52 -16.06 -17.23
CA PRO A 217 11.02 -17.10 -18.08
C PRO A 217 10.31 -17.15 -19.44
N THR A 218 11.02 -17.56 -20.48
CA THR A 218 10.48 -17.68 -21.85
C THR A 218 9.58 -18.89 -22.05
N THR A 219 9.47 -19.81 -21.07
CA THR A 219 8.62 -21.00 -21.16
C THR A 219 7.23 -20.79 -20.57
N SER A 220 6.20 -21.33 -21.23
CA SER A 220 4.84 -21.31 -20.73
C SER A 220 4.68 -22.19 -19.46
N ARG A 221 3.82 -21.76 -18.53
CA ARG A 221 3.53 -22.37 -17.21
C ARG A 221 3.11 -23.85 -17.18
N LYS A 222 3.10 -24.56 -18.29
CA LYS A 222 2.58 -25.95 -18.40
C LYS A 222 3.62 -27.04 -18.40
N GLU A 223 4.89 -26.71 -18.52
CA GLU A 223 5.97 -27.67 -18.40
C GLU A 223 6.73 -27.42 -17.12
N GLU A 224 6.92 -28.43 -16.29
CA GLU A 224 7.71 -28.38 -15.06
C GLU A 224 9.08 -27.76 -15.35
N GLN A 225 9.22 -26.62 -14.84
CA GLN A 225 10.21 -25.57 -14.88
C GLN A 225 11.67 -26.02 -14.96
N LYS A 226 12.15 -26.27 -16.15
CA LYS A 226 13.54 -25.97 -16.45
C LYS A 226 13.55 -24.62 -17.18
N VAL A 227 13.92 -23.57 -16.45
CA VAL A 227 14.22 -22.27 -17.05
C VAL A 227 15.19 -22.52 -18.18
N LYS A 228 14.84 -22.12 -19.41
CA LYS A 228 15.75 -22.29 -20.55
C LYS A 228 16.94 -21.36 -20.34
N PRO A 229 18.18 -21.86 -20.48
CA PRO A 229 19.33 -20.99 -20.40
C PRO A 229 19.26 -19.95 -21.52
N VAL A 230 19.55 -18.70 -21.20
CA VAL A 230 19.63 -17.60 -22.16
C VAL A 230 21.10 -17.25 -22.42
N ALA A 231 21.44 -17.02 -23.67
CA ALA A 231 22.76 -16.64 -24.07
C ALA A 231 23.01 -15.11 -24.00
N GLY A 232 21.92 -14.32 -23.93
CA GLY A 232 22.01 -12.88 -23.81
C GLY A 232 20.66 -12.19 -23.85
N TYR A 233 20.70 -10.86 -23.92
CA TYR A 233 19.49 -9.99 -23.92
C TYR A 233 18.43 -10.39 -24.95
N LYS A 234 18.83 -10.78 -26.16
CA LYS A 234 17.90 -11.13 -27.24
C LYS A 234 17.08 -12.39 -26.98
N ASP A 235 17.56 -13.25 -26.08
CA ASP A 235 16.91 -14.51 -25.73
C ASP A 235 15.93 -14.33 -24.54
N LEU A 236 15.93 -13.16 -23.92
CA LEU A 236 15.00 -12.82 -22.86
C LEU A 236 13.57 -12.72 -23.36
N SER A 237 12.61 -13.01 -22.50
CA SER A 237 11.21 -12.72 -22.76
C SER A 237 11.01 -11.20 -22.93
N ARG A 238 9.93 -10.80 -23.62
CA ARG A 238 9.63 -9.37 -23.82
C ARG A 238 9.49 -8.61 -22.49
N ALA A 239 8.92 -9.24 -21.46
CA ALA A 239 8.81 -8.63 -20.12
C ALA A 239 10.21 -8.43 -19.48
N ALA A 240 11.08 -9.41 -19.58
CA ALA A 240 12.45 -9.32 -19.10
C ALA A 240 13.26 -8.24 -19.84
N GLN A 241 13.12 -8.14 -21.17
CA GLN A 241 13.75 -7.08 -21.97
C GLN A 241 13.29 -5.68 -21.53
N MET A 242 11.96 -5.49 -21.35
CA MET A 242 11.43 -4.20 -20.87
C MET A 242 11.98 -3.81 -19.49
N CYS A 243 12.17 -4.77 -18.58
CA CYS A 243 12.77 -4.50 -17.27
C CYS A 243 14.24 -4.16 -17.39
N TYR A 244 14.99 -4.87 -18.25
CA TYR A 244 16.39 -4.58 -18.53
C TYR A 244 16.57 -3.18 -19.12
N ASP A 245 15.77 -2.83 -20.15
CA ASP A 245 15.81 -1.53 -20.83
C ASP A 245 15.48 -0.39 -19.87
N ALA A 246 14.57 -0.61 -18.94
CA ALA A 246 14.21 0.39 -17.93
C ALA A 246 15.37 0.74 -16.99
N LEU A 247 16.32 -0.17 -16.77
CA LEU A 247 17.52 0.11 -15.98
C LEU A 247 18.56 0.92 -16.77
N GLU A 248 18.74 0.63 -18.08
CA GLU A 248 19.69 1.36 -18.91
C GLU A 248 19.33 2.84 -19.10
N VAL A 249 18.04 3.18 -19.06
CA VAL A 249 17.53 4.55 -19.25
C VAL A 249 17.79 5.46 -18.02
N GLN A 250 18.20 4.91 -16.87
CA GLN A 250 18.53 5.69 -15.68
C GLN A 250 20.06 5.81 -15.49
N PRO A 251 20.69 6.90 -15.96
CA PRO A 251 22.12 7.13 -15.71
C PRO A 251 22.37 7.25 -14.19
N GLY A 252 23.23 6.41 -13.66
CA GLY A 252 23.51 6.33 -12.22
C GLY A 252 22.80 5.20 -11.49
N ALA A 253 21.93 4.46 -12.15
CA ALA A 253 21.38 3.21 -11.64
C ALA A 253 22.37 2.05 -11.81
N GLU A 254 23.67 2.33 -11.63
CA GLU A 254 24.65 1.26 -11.64
C GLU A 254 24.31 0.22 -10.55
N LEU A 255 23.44 -0.72 -10.99
CA LEU A 255 23.37 -2.06 -10.45
C LEU A 255 22.95 -2.19 -8.97
N SER A 256 22.03 -1.38 -8.52
CA SER A 256 21.33 -1.66 -7.26
C SER A 256 20.03 -2.41 -7.55
N LEU A 257 19.94 -3.69 -7.18
CA LEU A 257 18.70 -4.50 -7.19
C LEU A 257 17.56 -3.90 -6.37
N ILE A 258 17.82 -2.78 -5.70
CA ILE A 258 16.84 -2.04 -4.88
C ILE A 258 15.90 -1.22 -5.75
N HIS A 259 16.25 -0.98 -7.02
CA HIS A 259 15.39 -0.29 -7.98
C HIS A 259 14.32 -1.20 -8.61
N ILE A 260 14.34 -2.48 -8.31
CA ILE A 260 13.34 -3.47 -8.69
C ILE A 260 12.46 -3.80 -7.49
#